data_4890b0e7fec11334e5e77f95b83fb893
#
_entry.id   4890b0e7fec11334e5e77f95b83fb893
#
_cell.length_a   1.000
_cell.length_b   1.000
_cell.length_c   1.000
_cell.angle_alpha   90.00
_cell.angle_beta   90.00
_cell.angle_gamma   90.00
#
_symmetry.space_group_name_H-M   'P 1'
#
loop_
_entity.id
_entity.type
_entity.pdbx_description
1 polymer ?
#
loop_
_entity_poly.entity_id
_entity_poly.type
_entity_poly.pdbx_seq_one_letter_code
_entity_poly.pdbx_strand_id
1 'polypeptide(L)'
;MDELFTESAKAVLAIAQEEAKYFRHQSVGSEHLLLALVLEPNGIAGKTLRQLNTDTEDIREEIEHLSGYGTMQSPMGNNNLYLPYSPRAKQIFAYAGDEAKRLGAQKIGTEHLLLGLLRDEEILASRILVNLGLSLSKMRQLLLKKMGVSEPNGAQRRRNGQNKNAPQGTPTLDSLARDLTKLAREQSLDPVVGRGTEVRRLIQILSRRTKNNPVLVEIGRAHV
;
A
#
# COMPACT_ATOMS: atom_id res chain seq x y z
N MET A 1 -23.55 13.52 9.14
CA MET A 1 -22.50 12.85 8.37
C MET A 1 -23.03 11.83 7.36
N ASP A 2 -24.19 11.24 7.61
CA ASP A 2 -24.73 10.13 6.81
C ASP A 2 -25.05 10.46 5.34
N GLU A 3 -25.34 11.70 5.01
CA GLU A 3 -25.67 12.11 3.64
C GLU A 3 -24.45 12.28 2.72
N LEU A 4 -23.26 12.42 3.30
CA LEU A 4 -22.01 12.67 2.55
C LEU A 4 -21.40 11.39 1.98
N PHE A 5 -21.69 10.23 2.54
CA PHE A 5 -21.10 8.96 2.17
C PHE A 5 -22.06 8.04 1.42
N THR A 6 -21.51 7.21 0.53
CA THR A 6 -22.26 6.09 -0.06
C THR A 6 -22.50 4.99 0.98
N GLU A 7 -23.44 4.07 0.73
CA GLU A 7 -23.72 2.96 1.66
C GLU A 7 -22.48 2.08 1.89
N SER A 8 -21.72 1.76 0.82
CA SER A 8 -20.46 1.01 0.96
C SER A 8 -19.41 1.78 1.77
N ALA A 9 -19.33 3.11 1.62
CA ALA A 9 -18.41 3.91 2.43
C ALA A 9 -18.83 3.95 3.91
N LYS A 10 -20.13 4.01 4.20
CA LYS A 10 -20.65 3.88 5.57
C LYS A 10 -20.32 2.51 6.17
N ALA A 11 -20.46 1.44 5.39
CA ALA A 11 -20.07 0.09 5.81
C ALA A 11 -18.57 0.03 6.17
N VAL A 12 -17.70 0.65 5.36
CA VAL A 12 -16.27 0.77 5.67
C VAL A 12 -16.04 1.48 7.00
N LEU A 13 -16.75 2.57 7.28
CA LEU A 13 -16.61 3.29 8.55
C LEU A 13 -17.04 2.43 9.75
N ALA A 14 -18.11 1.66 9.60
CA ALA A 14 -18.57 0.72 10.63
C ALA A 14 -17.56 -0.41 10.87
N ILE A 15 -17.08 -1.04 9.80
CA ILE A 15 -16.04 -2.07 9.88
C ILE A 15 -14.78 -1.53 10.53
N ALA A 16 -14.34 -0.31 10.17
CA ALA A 16 -13.16 0.32 10.77
C ALA A 16 -13.28 0.54 12.28
N GLN A 17 -14.50 0.81 12.78
CA GLN A 17 -14.78 0.88 14.22
C GLN A 17 -14.58 -0.47 14.90
N GLU A 18 -15.08 -1.55 14.28
CA GLU A 18 -14.93 -2.90 14.85
C GLU A 18 -13.47 -3.38 14.81
N GLU A 19 -12.75 -3.10 13.72
CA GLU A 19 -11.33 -3.45 13.63
C GLU A 19 -10.47 -2.68 14.66
N ALA A 20 -10.78 -1.39 14.90
CA ALA A 20 -10.09 -0.63 15.94
C ALA A 20 -10.35 -1.19 17.36
N LYS A 21 -11.57 -1.67 17.62
CA LYS A 21 -11.90 -2.37 18.87
C LYS A 21 -11.18 -3.73 18.97
N TYR A 22 -11.12 -4.48 17.86
CA TYR A 22 -10.40 -5.76 17.79
C TYR A 22 -8.93 -5.59 18.17
N PHE A 23 -8.26 -4.57 17.63
CA PHE A 23 -6.89 -4.24 17.99
C PHE A 23 -6.76 -3.51 19.35
N ARG A 24 -7.85 -3.27 20.07
CA ARG A 24 -7.88 -2.55 21.36
C ARG A 24 -7.28 -1.13 21.26
N HIS A 25 -7.40 -0.49 20.13
CA HIS A 25 -6.94 0.87 19.92
C HIS A 25 -7.98 1.88 20.45
N GLN A 26 -7.50 3.03 20.94
CA GLN A 26 -8.37 4.07 21.50
C GLN A 26 -9.01 4.98 20.44
N SER A 27 -8.61 4.85 19.19
CA SER A 27 -9.14 5.63 18.08
C SER A 27 -9.05 4.86 16.77
N VAL A 28 -9.93 5.21 15.82
CA VAL A 28 -9.87 4.65 14.47
C VAL A 28 -8.76 5.36 13.69
N GLY A 29 -7.71 4.63 13.33
CA GLY A 29 -6.59 5.10 12.54
C GLY A 29 -6.71 4.82 11.04
N SER A 30 -5.69 5.22 10.28
CA SER A 30 -5.59 4.97 8.83
C SER A 30 -5.51 3.47 8.50
N GLU A 31 -4.86 2.70 9.33
CA GLU A 31 -4.69 1.24 9.24
C GLU A 31 -6.04 0.51 9.32
N HIS A 32 -6.91 0.94 10.24
CA HIS A 32 -8.26 0.37 10.36
C HIS A 32 -9.13 0.72 9.16
N LEU A 33 -8.98 1.94 8.62
CA LEU A 33 -9.67 2.32 7.38
C LEU A 33 -9.18 1.49 6.19
N LEU A 34 -7.88 1.22 6.08
CA LEU A 34 -7.32 0.36 5.04
C LEU A 34 -7.89 -1.06 5.13
N LEU A 35 -7.84 -1.67 6.32
CA LEU A 35 -8.36 -3.02 6.55
C LEU A 35 -9.86 -3.09 6.23
N ALA A 36 -10.63 -2.10 6.68
CA ALA A 36 -12.06 -2.01 6.40
C ALA A 36 -12.37 -1.87 4.90
N LEU A 37 -11.53 -1.15 4.14
CA LEU A 37 -11.67 -1.04 2.68
C LEU A 37 -11.47 -2.39 1.97
N VAL A 38 -10.60 -3.25 2.48
CA VAL A 38 -10.39 -4.60 1.92
C VAL A 38 -11.53 -5.54 2.31
N LEU A 39 -12.03 -5.44 3.55
CA LEU A 39 -13.11 -6.27 4.07
C LEU A 39 -14.46 -5.95 3.41
N GLU A 40 -14.70 -4.71 3.01
CA GLU A 40 -15.96 -4.32 2.36
C GLU A 40 -16.06 -4.97 0.96
N PRO A 41 -17.09 -5.81 0.69
CA PRO A 41 -17.12 -6.66 -0.51
C PRO A 41 -17.52 -5.90 -1.79
N ASN A 42 -18.35 -4.87 -1.68
CA ASN A 42 -19.06 -4.26 -2.81
C ASN A 42 -18.33 -3.07 -3.42
N GLY A 43 -17.53 -2.36 -2.63
CA GLY A 43 -16.86 -1.13 -3.02
C GLY A 43 -15.78 -1.32 -4.09
N ILE A 44 -15.58 -0.28 -4.88
CA ILE A 44 -14.55 -0.24 -5.93
C ILE A 44 -13.15 -0.36 -5.30
N ALA A 45 -12.94 0.27 -4.14
CA ALA A 45 -11.66 0.20 -3.43
C ALA A 45 -11.30 -1.22 -3.02
N GLY A 46 -12.19 -1.93 -2.33
CA GLY A 46 -11.97 -3.31 -1.91
C GLY A 46 -11.72 -4.26 -3.09
N LYS A 47 -12.51 -4.13 -4.16
CA LYS A 47 -12.29 -4.89 -5.41
C LYS A 47 -10.92 -4.60 -6.04
N THR A 48 -10.44 -3.35 -5.93
CA THR A 48 -9.13 -2.97 -6.48
C THR A 48 -7.99 -3.52 -5.63
N LEU A 49 -8.09 -3.42 -4.30
CA LEU A 49 -7.11 -3.96 -3.37
C LEU A 49 -6.99 -5.48 -3.51
N ARG A 50 -8.11 -6.20 -3.51
CA ARG A 50 -8.12 -7.67 -3.72
C ARG A 50 -7.56 -8.09 -5.08
N GLN A 51 -7.81 -7.31 -6.15
CA GLN A 51 -7.21 -7.57 -7.47
C GLN A 51 -5.67 -7.42 -7.45
N LEU A 52 -5.14 -6.58 -6.58
CA LEU A 52 -3.70 -6.44 -6.35
C LEU A 52 -3.18 -7.50 -5.37
N ASN A 53 -3.99 -8.53 -5.08
CA ASN A 53 -3.67 -9.61 -4.15
C ASN A 53 -3.35 -9.12 -2.72
N THR A 54 -4.04 -8.08 -2.27
CA THR A 54 -3.96 -7.62 -0.89
C THR A 54 -4.88 -8.51 -0.05
N ASP A 55 -4.28 -9.32 0.82
CA ASP A 55 -5.02 -10.17 1.74
C ASP A 55 -5.29 -9.42 3.06
N THR A 56 -6.40 -9.76 3.71
CA THR A 56 -6.78 -9.20 5.01
C THR A 56 -5.83 -9.65 6.12
N GLU A 57 -5.38 -10.88 6.06
CA GLU A 57 -4.45 -11.44 7.04
C GLU A 57 -3.08 -10.76 6.95
N ASP A 58 -2.56 -10.54 5.74
CA ASP A 58 -1.30 -9.82 5.53
C ASP A 58 -1.37 -8.39 6.12
N ILE A 59 -2.52 -7.70 5.95
CA ILE A 59 -2.71 -6.37 6.54
C ILE A 59 -2.77 -6.44 8.06
N ARG A 60 -3.46 -7.43 8.63
CA ARG A 60 -3.55 -7.61 10.08
C ARG A 60 -2.18 -7.88 10.70
N GLU A 61 -1.38 -8.76 10.08
CA GLU A 61 0.00 -9.01 10.51
C GLU A 61 0.84 -7.72 10.48
N GLU A 62 0.71 -6.91 9.44
CA GLU A 62 1.43 -5.64 9.35
C GLU A 62 0.93 -4.60 10.38
N ILE A 63 -0.37 -4.55 10.68
CA ILE A 63 -0.91 -3.70 11.75
C ILE A 63 -0.34 -4.15 13.10
N GLU A 64 -0.34 -5.45 13.37
CA GLU A 64 0.19 -6.01 14.62
C GLU A 64 1.69 -5.71 14.76
N HIS A 65 2.45 -5.83 13.67
CA HIS A 65 3.88 -5.57 13.65
C HIS A 65 4.22 -4.08 13.86
N LEU A 66 3.44 -3.16 13.25
CA LEU A 66 3.76 -1.72 13.24
C LEU A 66 3.12 -0.94 14.39
N SER A 67 1.92 -1.32 14.85
CA SER A 67 1.20 -0.64 15.93
C SER A 67 0.95 -1.52 17.15
N GLY A 68 0.97 -2.85 16.99
CA GLY A 68 0.65 -3.79 18.04
C GLY A 68 -0.82 -3.73 18.46
N TYR A 69 -1.11 -4.39 19.60
CA TYR A 69 -2.42 -4.28 20.26
C TYR A 69 -2.39 -3.13 21.26
N GLY A 70 -3.46 -2.35 21.28
CA GLY A 70 -3.64 -1.28 22.24
C GLY A 70 -3.98 -1.79 23.64
N THR A 71 -4.03 -0.87 24.58
CA THR A 71 -4.30 -1.15 26.00
C THR A 71 -5.77 -0.93 26.39
N MET A 72 -6.64 -0.65 25.43
CA MET A 72 -8.06 -0.44 25.73
C MET A 72 -8.64 -1.71 26.35
N GLN A 73 -9.03 -1.62 27.60
CA GLN A 73 -9.81 -2.68 28.23
C GLN A 73 -11.17 -2.67 27.57
N SER A 74 -11.60 -3.82 27.04
CA SER A 74 -12.99 -3.95 26.57
C SER A 74 -13.91 -3.53 27.71
N PRO A 75 -14.78 -2.53 27.53
CA PRO A 75 -15.75 -2.22 28.53
C PRO A 75 -16.65 -3.45 28.66
N MET A 76 -16.54 -4.19 29.75
CA MET A 76 -17.47 -5.27 30.07
C MET A 76 -18.90 -4.67 30.02
N GLY A 77 -19.63 -4.99 28.96
CA GLY A 77 -21.06 -4.73 28.86
C GLY A 77 -21.53 -3.59 27.95
N ASN A 78 -20.67 -2.82 27.29
CA ASN A 78 -21.13 -1.77 26.37
C ASN A 78 -20.58 -1.97 24.95
N ASN A 79 -21.27 -2.80 24.15
CA ASN A 79 -20.97 -3.01 22.73
C ASN A 79 -21.17 -1.76 21.86
N ASN A 80 -21.57 -0.63 22.45
CA ASN A 80 -21.95 0.58 21.71
C ASN A 80 -20.95 1.74 21.86
N LEU A 81 -19.68 1.42 22.20
CA LEU A 81 -18.65 2.44 22.29
C LEU A 81 -18.22 2.87 20.88
N TYR A 82 -18.53 4.12 20.52
CA TYR A 82 -18.04 4.75 19.32
C TYR A 82 -16.64 5.34 19.56
N LEU A 83 -15.64 4.85 18.85
CA LEU A 83 -14.26 5.34 18.98
C LEU A 83 -14.05 6.61 18.17
N PRO A 84 -13.31 7.60 18.69
CA PRO A 84 -12.98 8.79 17.92
C PRO A 84 -12.06 8.44 16.74
N TYR A 85 -12.16 9.21 15.66
CA TYR A 85 -11.21 9.11 14.56
C TYR A 85 -9.91 9.85 14.90
N SER A 86 -8.77 9.23 14.61
CA SER A 86 -7.46 9.85 14.77
C SER A 86 -7.32 11.10 13.88
N PRO A 87 -6.39 12.03 14.19
CA PRO A 87 -6.15 13.20 13.33
C PRO A 87 -5.84 12.81 11.88
N ARG A 88 -5.06 11.75 11.67
CA ARG A 88 -4.74 11.21 10.33
C ARG A 88 -5.96 10.64 9.61
N ALA A 89 -6.84 9.93 10.32
CA ALA A 89 -8.10 9.44 9.74
C ALA A 89 -9.00 10.60 9.31
N LYS A 90 -9.11 11.65 10.13
CA LYS A 90 -9.87 12.88 9.77
C LYS A 90 -9.29 13.56 8.53
N GLN A 91 -7.97 13.58 8.39
CA GLN A 91 -7.30 14.14 7.22
C GLN A 91 -7.61 13.33 5.95
N ILE A 92 -7.67 11.98 6.05
CA ILE A 92 -8.10 11.12 4.94
C ILE A 92 -9.52 11.47 4.50
N PHE A 93 -10.44 11.72 5.42
CA PHE A 93 -11.82 12.13 5.08
C PHE A 93 -11.86 13.46 4.33
N ALA A 94 -11.04 14.44 4.75
CA ALA A 94 -10.91 15.70 4.04
C ALA A 94 -10.39 15.48 2.60
N TYR A 95 -9.33 14.70 2.45
CA TYR A 95 -8.79 14.35 1.14
C TYR A 95 -9.79 13.57 0.27
N ALA A 96 -10.53 12.64 0.86
CA ALA A 96 -11.59 11.91 0.15
C ALA A 96 -12.71 12.84 -0.34
N GLY A 97 -13.07 13.84 0.46
CA GLY A 97 -14.02 14.88 0.07
C GLY A 97 -13.51 15.74 -1.09
N ASP A 98 -12.23 16.11 -1.08
CA ASP A 98 -11.59 16.84 -2.17
C ASP A 98 -11.54 16.00 -3.46
N GLU A 99 -11.20 14.71 -3.35
CA GLU A 99 -11.19 13.81 -4.50
C GLU A 99 -12.60 13.60 -5.07
N ALA A 100 -13.62 13.44 -4.22
CA ALA A 100 -15.01 13.34 -4.66
C ALA A 100 -15.46 14.60 -5.43
N LYS A 101 -15.15 15.79 -4.91
CA LYS A 101 -15.43 17.06 -5.60
C LYS A 101 -14.67 17.16 -6.94
N ARG A 102 -13.39 16.82 -6.94
CA ARG A 102 -12.55 16.83 -8.15
C ARG A 102 -13.09 15.91 -9.24
N LEU A 103 -13.67 14.80 -8.84
CA LEU A 103 -14.21 13.77 -9.73
C LEU A 103 -15.71 13.98 -10.03
N GLY A 104 -16.32 15.06 -9.54
CA GLY A 104 -17.74 15.39 -9.77
C GLY A 104 -18.72 14.43 -9.07
N ALA A 105 -18.28 13.71 -8.05
CA ALA A 105 -19.15 12.81 -7.29
C ALA A 105 -19.97 13.58 -6.26
N GLN A 106 -21.24 13.24 -6.13
CA GLN A 106 -22.14 13.84 -5.14
C GLN A 106 -21.92 13.30 -3.73
N LYS A 107 -21.39 12.07 -3.61
CA LYS A 107 -21.12 11.39 -2.33
C LYS A 107 -19.71 10.79 -2.33
N ILE A 108 -19.15 10.71 -1.14
CA ILE A 108 -17.85 10.08 -0.91
C ILE A 108 -18.04 8.56 -0.92
N GLY A 109 -17.49 7.89 -1.93
CA GLY A 109 -17.46 6.44 -2.04
C GLY A 109 -16.17 5.84 -1.47
N THR A 110 -16.09 4.52 -1.48
CA THR A 110 -14.90 3.75 -1.04
C THR A 110 -13.67 4.11 -1.86
N GLU A 111 -13.84 4.36 -3.16
CA GLU A 111 -12.79 4.81 -4.08
C GLU A 111 -12.20 6.16 -3.66
N HIS A 112 -13.01 7.10 -3.21
CA HIS A 112 -12.55 8.40 -2.73
C HIS A 112 -11.80 8.27 -1.40
N LEU A 113 -12.26 7.38 -0.52
CA LEU A 113 -11.54 7.06 0.73
C LEU A 113 -10.17 6.47 0.44
N LEU A 114 -10.07 5.53 -0.51
CA LEU A 114 -8.79 4.96 -0.91
C LEU A 114 -7.89 6.02 -1.58
N LEU A 115 -8.43 6.85 -2.47
CA LEU A 115 -7.65 7.96 -3.08
C LEU A 115 -7.12 8.93 -2.02
N GLY A 116 -7.95 9.27 -1.02
CA GLY A 116 -7.55 10.12 0.10
C GLY A 116 -6.43 9.49 0.94
N LEU A 117 -6.50 8.17 1.16
CA LEU A 117 -5.49 7.41 1.86
C LEU A 117 -4.16 7.38 1.08
N LEU A 118 -4.20 7.18 -0.23
CA LEU A 118 -3.02 7.13 -1.09
C LEU A 118 -2.34 8.50 -1.31
N ARG A 119 -2.91 9.60 -0.80
CA ARG A 119 -2.36 10.95 -0.97
C ARG A 119 -1.20 11.25 -0.03
N ASP A 120 -1.15 10.60 1.12
CA ASP A 120 -0.13 10.79 2.14
C ASP A 120 0.67 9.49 2.31
N GLU A 121 1.94 9.51 1.89
CA GLU A 121 2.83 8.34 1.94
C GLU A 121 3.34 8.03 3.35
N GLU A 122 3.24 8.99 4.28
CA GLU A 122 3.77 8.83 5.65
C GLU A 122 2.78 8.18 6.62
N ILE A 123 1.51 8.06 6.25
CA ILE A 123 0.52 7.42 7.12
C ILE A 123 0.75 5.91 7.21
N LEU A 124 0.33 5.34 8.34
CA LEU A 124 0.55 3.92 8.63
C LEU A 124 -0.04 3.01 7.54
N ALA A 125 -1.23 3.32 7.04
CA ALA A 125 -1.86 2.58 5.95
C ALA A 125 -1.00 2.54 4.67
N SER A 126 -0.41 3.67 4.26
CA SER A 126 0.47 3.74 3.09
C SER A 126 1.75 2.94 3.30
N ARG A 127 2.31 2.98 4.50
CA ARG A 127 3.48 2.17 4.88
C ARG A 127 3.17 0.66 4.83
N ILE A 128 2.00 0.24 5.33
CA ILE A 128 1.54 -1.15 5.23
C ILE A 128 1.48 -1.59 3.75
N LEU A 129 0.85 -0.80 2.90
CA LEU A 129 0.77 -1.11 1.46
C LEU A 129 2.14 -1.23 0.80
N VAL A 130 3.07 -0.34 1.14
CA VAL A 130 4.45 -0.38 0.62
C VAL A 130 5.21 -1.61 1.14
N ASN A 131 5.07 -1.96 2.42
CA ASN A 131 5.67 -3.17 3.01
C ASN A 131 5.15 -4.45 2.33
N LEU A 132 3.88 -4.45 1.93
CA LEU A 132 3.29 -5.54 1.13
C LEU A 132 3.73 -5.53 -0.34
N GLY A 133 4.65 -4.64 -0.72
CA GLY A 133 5.22 -4.55 -2.08
C GLY A 133 4.31 -3.84 -3.09
N LEU A 134 3.31 -3.10 -2.63
CA LEU A 134 2.37 -2.40 -3.50
C LEU A 134 2.86 -0.98 -3.82
N SER A 135 2.75 -0.61 -5.08
CA SER A 135 3.04 0.76 -5.52
C SER A 135 1.80 1.64 -5.39
N LEU A 136 1.86 2.65 -4.53
CA LEU A 136 0.75 3.59 -4.30
C LEU A 136 0.32 4.30 -5.59
N SER A 137 1.29 4.70 -6.43
CA SER A 137 1.02 5.36 -7.71
C SER A 137 0.32 4.44 -8.72
N LYS A 138 0.73 3.17 -8.82
CA LYS A 138 0.06 2.19 -9.68
C LYS A 138 -1.35 1.89 -9.19
N MET A 139 -1.54 1.80 -7.88
CA MET A 139 -2.85 1.59 -7.26
C MET A 139 -3.79 2.76 -7.55
N ARG A 140 -3.30 4.00 -7.42
CA ARG A 140 -4.06 5.21 -7.77
C ARG A 140 -4.48 5.18 -9.25
N GLN A 141 -3.57 4.89 -10.17
CA GLN A 141 -3.87 4.80 -11.60
C GLN A 141 -4.91 3.71 -11.91
N LEU A 142 -4.76 2.53 -11.30
CA LEU A 142 -5.72 1.44 -11.48
C LEU A 142 -7.12 1.80 -10.97
N LEU A 143 -7.19 2.47 -9.82
CA LEU A 143 -8.43 2.92 -9.23
C LEU A 143 -9.15 3.94 -10.13
N LEU A 144 -8.43 4.96 -10.60
CA LEU A 144 -8.96 5.97 -11.52
C LEU A 144 -9.42 5.37 -12.85
N LYS A 145 -8.65 4.41 -13.40
CA LYS A 145 -9.04 3.66 -14.59
C LYS A 145 -10.36 2.90 -14.40
N LYS A 146 -10.55 2.27 -13.23
CA LYS A 146 -11.82 1.58 -12.91
C LYS A 146 -13.01 2.53 -12.76
N MET A 147 -12.75 3.75 -12.33
CA MET A 147 -13.76 4.82 -12.26
C MET A 147 -14.06 5.46 -13.63
N GLY A 148 -13.37 5.04 -14.71
CA GLY A 148 -13.50 5.65 -16.02
C GLY A 148 -12.90 7.06 -16.13
N VAL A 149 -12.06 7.44 -15.16
CA VAL A 149 -11.39 8.75 -15.14
C VAL A 149 -9.99 8.59 -15.71
N SER A 150 -9.74 9.22 -16.83
CA SER A 150 -8.38 9.43 -17.33
C SER A 150 -7.80 10.64 -16.59
N GLU A 151 -6.83 10.45 -15.69
CA GLU A 151 -6.05 11.61 -15.26
C GLU A 151 -5.41 12.22 -16.51
N PRO A 152 -5.56 13.53 -16.73
CA PRO A 152 -4.66 14.21 -17.64
C PRO A 152 -3.26 13.98 -17.06
N ASN A 153 -2.42 13.24 -17.78
CA ASN A 153 -1.04 12.94 -17.40
C ASN A 153 -0.46 14.14 -16.66
N GLY A 154 -0.21 13.98 -15.37
CA GLY A 154 0.25 15.04 -14.50
C GLY A 154 1.42 15.74 -15.16
N ALA A 155 1.22 17.00 -15.45
CA ALA A 155 2.22 17.99 -15.83
C ALA A 155 3.52 17.39 -16.44
N GLN A 156 3.43 16.85 -17.66
CA GLN A 156 4.56 16.99 -18.55
C GLN A 156 4.74 18.50 -18.75
N ARG A 157 5.61 19.10 -17.90
CA ARG A 157 6.24 20.36 -18.23
C ARG A 157 6.69 20.23 -19.69
N ARG A 158 5.98 20.97 -20.56
CA ARG A 158 6.34 21.15 -21.96
C ARG A 158 7.83 21.48 -22.04
N ARG A 159 8.66 20.46 -22.25
CA ARG A 159 9.93 20.61 -22.90
C ARG A 159 9.68 20.24 -24.36
N ASN A 160 9.49 21.30 -25.14
CA ASN A 160 9.53 21.29 -26.58
C ASN A 160 10.87 20.69 -27.03
N GLY A 161 10.86 19.73 -27.94
CA GLY A 161 12.08 19.27 -28.61
C GLY A 161 12.15 17.74 -28.70
N GLN A 162 11.65 17.21 -29.81
CA GLN A 162 12.03 16.01 -30.53
C GLN A 162 13.07 15.10 -29.85
N ASN A 163 12.65 13.92 -29.35
CA ASN A 163 13.29 12.66 -29.73
C ASN A 163 12.40 11.46 -29.34
N LYS A 164 11.78 10.85 -30.33
CA LYS A 164 11.14 9.55 -30.22
C LYS A 164 12.24 8.49 -30.29
N ASN A 165 12.87 8.14 -29.19
CA ASN A 165 13.67 6.95 -28.95
C ASN A 165 14.62 7.22 -27.75
N ALA A 166 14.04 7.44 -26.56
CA ALA A 166 14.85 7.36 -25.36
C ALA A 166 14.33 6.18 -24.52
N PRO A 167 15.18 5.24 -24.11
CA PRO A 167 14.80 4.21 -23.17
C PRO A 167 14.36 4.86 -21.86
N GLN A 168 13.34 4.31 -21.22
CA GLN A 168 12.92 4.69 -19.88
C GLN A 168 14.04 4.31 -18.90
N GLY A 169 15.03 5.18 -18.77
CA GLY A 169 16.14 5.06 -17.87
C GLY A 169 15.94 5.99 -16.66
N THR A 170 16.48 5.61 -15.55
CA THR A 170 16.60 6.44 -14.34
C THR A 170 17.98 7.13 -14.36
N PRO A 171 18.15 8.27 -15.07
CA PRO A 171 19.47 8.81 -15.40
C PRO A 171 20.30 9.15 -14.16
N THR A 172 19.66 9.51 -13.06
CA THR A 172 20.36 9.79 -11.79
C THR A 172 20.83 8.51 -11.11
N LEU A 173 20.02 7.44 -11.17
CA LEU A 173 20.38 6.15 -10.61
C LEU A 173 21.43 5.45 -11.48
N ASP A 174 21.29 5.54 -12.80
CA ASP A 174 22.20 4.94 -13.76
C ASP A 174 23.61 5.54 -13.71
N SER A 175 23.74 6.79 -13.23
CA SER A 175 25.04 7.44 -13.03
C SER A 175 25.74 7.06 -11.72
N LEU A 176 24.97 6.58 -10.72
CA LEU A 176 25.46 6.29 -9.36
C LEU A 176 25.44 4.80 -9.00
N ALA A 177 24.71 3.97 -9.75
CA ALA A 177 24.54 2.55 -9.47
C ALA A 177 24.80 1.69 -10.70
N ARG A 178 25.17 0.42 -10.49
CA ARG A 178 25.33 -0.58 -11.56
C ARG A 178 24.07 -1.44 -11.62
N ASP A 179 23.47 -1.54 -12.79
CA ASP A 179 22.34 -2.46 -13.04
C ASP A 179 22.85 -3.91 -13.16
N LEU A 180 22.81 -4.63 -12.04
CA LEU A 180 23.23 -6.03 -11.98
C LEU A 180 22.35 -6.95 -12.84
N THR A 181 21.07 -6.60 -13.03
CA THR A 181 20.14 -7.38 -13.86
C THR A 181 20.53 -7.29 -15.34
N LYS A 182 20.95 -6.10 -15.78
CA LYS A 182 21.46 -5.88 -17.13
C LYS A 182 22.77 -6.65 -17.34
N LEU A 183 23.71 -6.52 -16.41
CA LEU A 183 25.00 -7.25 -16.46
C LEU A 183 24.81 -8.77 -16.48
N ALA A 184 23.82 -9.29 -15.73
CA ALA A 184 23.50 -10.72 -15.75
C ALA A 184 22.94 -11.18 -17.11
N ARG A 185 22.10 -10.37 -17.76
CA ARG A 185 21.59 -10.66 -19.12
C ARG A 185 22.68 -10.60 -20.18
N GLU A 186 23.64 -9.72 -20.02
CA GLU A 186 24.81 -9.54 -20.89
C GLU A 186 25.93 -10.55 -20.59
N GLN A 187 25.71 -11.47 -19.62
CA GLN A 187 26.67 -12.46 -19.16
C GLN A 187 28.03 -11.86 -18.71
N SER A 188 27.97 -10.62 -18.22
CA SER A 188 29.14 -9.86 -17.76
C SER A 188 29.47 -10.04 -16.27
N LEU A 189 28.73 -10.92 -15.57
CA LEU A 189 28.99 -11.28 -14.18
C LEU A 189 29.79 -12.57 -14.11
N ASP A 190 30.65 -12.65 -13.09
CA ASP A 190 31.45 -13.86 -12.85
C ASP A 190 30.55 -15.08 -12.61
N PRO A 191 30.88 -16.25 -13.13
CA PRO A 191 30.09 -17.45 -12.96
C PRO A 191 30.11 -17.92 -11.50
N VAL A 192 28.94 -18.23 -10.97
CA VAL A 192 28.79 -18.78 -9.62
C VAL A 192 29.09 -20.29 -9.67
N VAL A 193 30.18 -20.70 -9.06
CA VAL A 193 30.61 -22.10 -8.99
C VAL A 193 30.39 -22.66 -7.59
N GLY A 194 29.82 -23.86 -7.49
CA GLY A 194 29.73 -24.62 -6.23
C GLY A 194 28.67 -24.19 -5.23
N ARG A 195 27.83 -23.16 -5.52
CA ARG A 195 26.80 -22.63 -4.60
C ARG A 195 25.36 -22.85 -5.09
N GLY A 196 25.11 -23.96 -5.77
CA GLY A 196 23.79 -24.22 -6.37
C GLY A 196 22.67 -24.41 -5.35
N THR A 197 22.95 -24.82 -4.12
CA THR A 197 21.97 -25.02 -3.06
C THR A 197 21.56 -23.69 -2.46
N GLU A 198 22.52 -22.81 -2.20
CA GLU A 198 22.31 -21.46 -1.68
C GLU A 198 21.56 -20.60 -2.67
N VAL A 199 21.90 -20.66 -3.95
CA VAL A 199 21.22 -19.94 -5.03
C VAL A 199 19.75 -20.38 -5.13
N ARG A 200 19.47 -21.69 -5.08
CA ARG A 200 18.07 -22.18 -5.08
C ARG A 200 17.29 -21.67 -3.87
N ARG A 201 17.91 -21.67 -2.69
CA ARG A 201 17.27 -21.16 -1.48
C ARG A 201 17.04 -19.65 -1.52
N LEU A 202 17.96 -18.88 -2.08
CA LEU A 202 17.80 -17.45 -2.35
C LEU A 202 16.59 -17.19 -3.26
N ILE A 203 16.50 -17.91 -4.38
CA ILE A 203 15.39 -17.78 -5.32
C ILE A 203 14.05 -18.09 -4.63
N GLN A 204 14.00 -19.15 -3.80
CA GLN A 204 12.81 -19.49 -3.05
C GLN A 204 12.40 -18.38 -2.07
N ILE A 205 13.35 -17.75 -1.36
CA ILE A 205 13.07 -16.67 -0.43
C ILE A 205 12.63 -15.41 -1.19
N LEU A 206 13.33 -15.04 -2.25
CA LEU A 206 13.00 -13.88 -3.09
C LEU A 206 11.66 -14.02 -3.81
N SER A 207 11.19 -15.25 -4.05
CA SER A 207 9.90 -15.53 -4.69
C SER A 207 8.72 -15.50 -3.71
N ARG A 208 8.97 -15.34 -2.41
CA ARG A 208 7.90 -15.20 -1.41
C ARG A 208 7.24 -13.84 -1.54
N ARG A 209 5.94 -13.78 -1.25
CA ARG A 209 5.19 -12.52 -1.21
C ARG A 209 5.61 -11.61 -0.05
N THR A 210 5.92 -12.21 1.09
CA THR A 210 6.35 -11.53 2.32
C THR A 210 7.62 -12.20 2.84
N LYS A 211 8.40 -11.49 3.68
CA LYS A 211 9.67 -12.00 4.26
C LYS A 211 10.65 -12.48 3.18
N ASN A 212 10.75 -11.71 2.10
CA ASN A 212 11.56 -12.01 0.91
C ASN A 212 12.96 -11.38 0.96
N ASN A 213 13.45 -10.99 2.12
CA ASN A 213 14.78 -10.41 2.32
C ASN A 213 15.76 -11.49 2.79
N PRO A 214 16.48 -12.17 1.89
CA PRO A 214 17.50 -13.15 2.27
C PRO A 214 18.76 -12.45 2.78
N VAL A 215 19.36 -12.99 3.83
CA VAL A 215 20.67 -12.59 4.32
C VAL A 215 21.65 -13.72 4.06
N LEU A 216 22.75 -13.41 3.36
CA LEU A 216 23.88 -14.31 3.20
C LEU A 216 24.91 -14.00 4.28
N VAL A 217 25.22 -15.00 5.11
CA VAL A 217 26.27 -14.90 6.11
C VAL A 217 27.40 -15.84 5.69
N GLU A 218 28.56 -15.27 5.39
CA GLU A 218 29.78 -16.03 5.15
C GLU A 218 30.63 -16.00 6.41
N ILE A 219 30.90 -17.17 6.98
CA ILE A 219 31.92 -17.32 8.02
C ILE A 219 33.25 -17.34 7.28
N GLY A 220 33.98 -16.22 7.37
CA GLY A 220 35.28 -16.07 6.69
C GLY A 220 36.22 -17.25 7.02
N ARG A 221 36.83 -17.80 6.00
CA ARG A 221 37.95 -18.71 6.19
C ARG A 221 39.10 -17.91 6.78
N ALA A 222 39.48 -18.27 7.98
CA ALA A 222 40.78 -17.86 8.47
C ALA A 222 41.85 -18.33 7.45
N HIS A 223 42.55 -17.40 6.84
CA HIS A 223 43.75 -17.75 6.09
C HIS A 223 44.75 -18.29 7.10
N VAL A 224 45.04 -19.60 7.00
CA VAL A 224 46.22 -20.23 7.57
C VAL A 224 47.37 -20.01 6.58
#